data_9b1de8f9eaff97b742131b190df82e75
#
_entry.id   9b1de8f9eaff97b742131b190df82e75
#
_cell.length_a   1.000
_cell.length_b   1.000
_cell.length_c   1.000
_cell.angle_alpha   90.00
_cell.angle_beta   90.00
_cell.angle_gamma   90.00
#
_symmetry.space_group_name_H-M   'P 1'
#
loop_
_entity.id
_entity.type
_entity.pdbx_description
1 polymer ?
#
loop_
_entity_poly.entity_id
_entity_poly.type
_entity_poly.pdbx_seq_one_letter_code
_entity_poly.pdbx_strand_id
1 'polypeptide(L)'
;LQDVTNRLELQLFYTVFEECDVITRSARLINHSDASVTLERCLSAQLDLTEDYSVITHFSGAWAREMHREQISLRSGKFVNASYTGTSSNRSNPFMILGHKNTCETFGSCMGCNLIYSGNHYEALEKDSYGKLRFVSGINPQSFSWELTPEAYFDTPEAVFSFSSKGYGGLSRQLHSFIREHIVRGVWKKSPRPVLLNSWEACYFKIDERKLVQLAKAGKDAGIELFVMDDGWFLGRNDDTSSLGDWEPDPKKLPGGIASLSKKIKALGVDFGLWVEPEMISENSRLYQEHPDWAMTIPGHPHSEGRNQRLLDLCNPEVQQYVIDSMTKVFSSGNIR
;
A
#
# COMPACT_ATOMS: atom_id res chain seq x y z
N LEU A 1 -16.75 -24.76 4.93
CA LEU A 1 -17.98 -24.52 5.67
C LEU A 1 -19.09 -24.19 4.68
N GLN A 2 -20.30 -24.73 4.91
CA GLN A 2 -21.43 -24.48 4.01
C GLN A 2 -22.63 -23.99 4.81
N ASP A 3 -23.26 -22.92 4.34
CA ASP A 3 -24.60 -22.52 4.72
C ASP A 3 -25.59 -23.13 3.71
N VAL A 4 -26.19 -24.25 4.09
CA VAL A 4 -27.12 -24.98 3.21
C VAL A 4 -28.42 -24.22 2.95
N THR A 5 -28.82 -23.32 3.84
CA THR A 5 -30.04 -22.53 3.70
C THR A 5 -29.89 -21.46 2.64
N ASN A 6 -28.79 -20.71 2.67
CA ASN A 6 -28.53 -19.65 1.75
C ASN A 6 -27.62 -20.08 0.57
N ARG A 7 -27.20 -21.35 0.54
CA ARG A 7 -26.32 -21.91 -0.50
C ARG A 7 -25.02 -21.13 -0.65
N LEU A 8 -24.42 -20.73 0.49
CA LEU A 8 -23.11 -20.08 0.54
C LEU A 8 -22.05 -21.06 1.01
N GLU A 9 -20.85 -21.00 0.41
CA GLU A 9 -19.71 -21.79 0.83
C GLU A 9 -18.57 -20.87 1.27
N LEU A 10 -18.02 -21.14 2.47
CA LEU A 10 -16.83 -20.45 2.97
C LEU A 10 -15.64 -21.43 2.99
N GLN A 11 -14.65 -21.17 2.17
CA GLN A 11 -13.37 -21.86 2.14
C GLN A 11 -12.36 -21.08 2.99
N LEU A 12 -11.65 -21.76 3.88
CA LEU A 12 -10.60 -21.19 4.73
C LEU A 12 -9.27 -21.74 4.27
N PHE A 13 -8.35 -20.84 3.95
CA PHE A 13 -7.00 -21.19 3.50
C PHE A 13 -6.00 -20.90 4.62
N TYR A 14 -5.14 -21.86 4.89
CA TYR A 14 -4.03 -21.75 5.82
C TYR A 14 -2.75 -22.20 5.12
N THR A 15 -1.72 -21.35 5.19
CA THR A 15 -0.39 -21.70 4.70
C THR A 15 0.62 -21.58 5.83
N VAL A 16 1.48 -22.58 5.99
CA VAL A 16 2.52 -22.62 7.04
C VAL A 16 3.88 -22.47 6.39
N PHE A 17 4.66 -21.52 6.89
CA PHE A 17 6.04 -21.23 6.49
C PHE A 17 6.96 -21.56 7.67
N GLU A 18 7.36 -22.82 7.76
CA GLU A 18 8.12 -23.35 8.92
C GLU A 18 9.46 -22.64 9.10
N GLU A 19 10.13 -22.30 7.99
CA GLU A 19 11.47 -21.68 7.99
C GLU A 19 11.50 -20.27 8.59
N CYS A 20 10.35 -19.61 8.72
CA CYS A 20 10.23 -18.28 9.30
C CYS A 20 9.16 -18.16 10.40
N ASP A 21 8.64 -19.26 10.90
CA ASP A 21 7.63 -19.33 11.96
C ASP A 21 6.38 -18.44 11.65
N VAL A 22 5.89 -18.53 10.41
CA VAL A 22 4.74 -17.74 9.95
C VAL A 22 3.61 -18.63 9.49
N ILE A 23 2.39 -18.24 9.83
CA ILE A 23 1.15 -18.81 9.29
C ILE A 23 0.38 -17.69 8.62
N THR A 24 -0.09 -17.92 7.39
CA THR A 24 -1.05 -17.02 6.74
C THR A 24 -2.44 -17.62 6.72
N ARG A 25 -3.45 -16.77 6.70
CA ARG A 25 -4.86 -17.14 6.61
C ARG A 25 -5.60 -16.18 5.69
N SER A 26 -6.41 -16.76 4.80
CA SER A 26 -7.42 -16.05 4.01
C SER A 26 -8.71 -16.84 3.93
N ALA A 27 -9.74 -16.24 3.36
CA ALA A 27 -11.03 -16.88 3.15
C ALA A 27 -11.56 -16.57 1.75
N ARG A 28 -12.27 -17.53 1.17
CA ARG A 28 -13.07 -17.35 -0.05
C ARG A 28 -14.52 -17.63 0.29
N LEU A 29 -15.39 -16.68 -0.02
CA LEU A 29 -16.82 -16.86 0.05
C LEU A 29 -17.36 -17.06 -1.38
N ILE A 30 -18.12 -18.12 -1.60
CA ILE A 30 -18.71 -18.48 -2.89
C ILE A 30 -20.22 -18.45 -2.75
N ASN A 31 -20.89 -17.84 -3.73
CA ASN A 31 -22.34 -17.79 -3.80
C ASN A 31 -22.86 -18.87 -4.78
N HIS A 32 -23.40 -19.97 -4.25
CA HIS A 32 -24.06 -21.02 -5.05
C HIS A 32 -25.59 -20.85 -5.12
N SER A 33 -26.10 -19.70 -4.66
CA SER A 33 -27.54 -19.40 -4.77
C SER A 33 -27.88 -18.83 -6.14
N ASP A 34 -29.19 -18.75 -6.43
CA ASP A 34 -29.69 -18.23 -7.70
C ASP A 34 -29.89 -16.69 -7.66
N ALA A 35 -29.53 -16.03 -6.56
CA ALA A 35 -29.67 -14.59 -6.34
C ALA A 35 -28.34 -13.93 -5.90
N SER A 36 -28.18 -12.65 -6.21
CA SER A 36 -27.07 -11.86 -5.67
C SER A 36 -27.14 -11.71 -4.14
N VAL A 37 -25.99 -11.75 -3.49
CA VAL A 37 -25.83 -11.54 -2.04
C VAL A 37 -24.94 -10.34 -1.82
N THR A 38 -25.34 -9.44 -0.94
CA THR A 38 -24.51 -8.29 -0.54
C THR A 38 -23.65 -8.63 0.65
N LEU A 39 -22.33 -8.50 0.50
CA LEU A 39 -21.38 -8.63 1.60
C LEU A 39 -21.14 -7.26 2.23
N GLU A 40 -21.49 -7.11 3.50
CA GLU A 40 -21.20 -5.91 4.29
C GLU A 40 -19.94 -6.08 5.15
N ARG A 41 -19.53 -7.34 5.37
CA ARG A 41 -18.35 -7.68 6.15
C ARG A 41 -17.83 -9.06 5.80
N CYS A 42 -16.56 -9.15 5.42
CA CYS A 42 -15.85 -10.43 5.26
C CYS A 42 -14.40 -10.26 5.72
N LEU A 43 -14.08 -10.74 6.92
CA LEU A 43 -12.75 -10.60 7.51
C LEU A 43 -11.86 -11.80 7.14
N SER A 44 -10.58 -11.53 6.96
CA SER A 44 -9.56 -12.53 6.62
C SER A 44 -9.31 -13.50 7.75
N ALA A 45 -9.36 -13.02 8.99
CA ALA A 45 -9.06 -13.84 10.17
C ALA A 45 -9.86 -13.45 11.40
N GLN A 46 -10.17 -14.46 12.19
CA GLN A 46 -10.63 -14.34 13.57
C GLN A 46 -9.89 -15.38 14.40
N LEU A 47 -9.31 -14.97 15.51
CA LEU A 47 -8.61 -15.83 16.45
C LEU A 47 -9.15 -15.59 17.86
N ASP A 48 -9.54 -16.66 18.54
CA ASP A 48 -9.79 -16.64 19.97
C ASP A 48 -8.50 -17.08 20.67
N LEU A 49 -7.94 -16.17 21.45
CA LEU A 49 -6.61 -16.34 22.05
C LEU A 49 -6.74 -16.93 23.45
N THR A 50 -5.91 -17.93 23.71
CA THR A 50 -5.84 -18.60 25.03
C THR A 50 -4.89 -17.88 25.98
N GLU A 51 -3.90 -17.17 25.46
CA GLU A 51 -2.98 -16.35 26.26
C GLU A 51 -3.59 -14.98 26.59
N ASP A 52 -3.35 -14.49 27.80
CA ASP A 52 -3.77 -13.16 28.24
C ASP A 52 -2.74 -12.10 27.84
N TYR A 53 -2.68 -11.80 26.53
CA TYR A 53 -1.91 -10.66 26.04
C TYR A 53 -2.48 -9.37 26.63
N SER A 54 -1.67 -8.63 27.37
CA SER A 54 -2.10 -7.44 28.09
C SER A 54 -1.60 -6.13 27.49
N VAL A 55 -0.71 -6.22 26.49
CA VAL A 55 -0.11 -5.05 25.82
C VAL A 55 -0.29 -5.20 24.32
N ILE A 56 -0.86 -4.18 23.71
CA ILE A 56 -0.92 -4.00 22.25
C ILE A 56 0.16 -3.02 21.86
N THR A 57 1.03 -3.40 20.91
CA THR A 57 1.91 -2.47 20.20
C THR A 57 1.34 -2.26 18.80
N HIS A 58 1.16 -1.01 18.41
CA HIS A 58 0.73 -0.63 17.07
C HIS A 58 1.59 0.54 16.55
N PHE A 59 1.42 0.89 15.28
CA PHE A 59 2.22 1.91 14.63
C PHE A 59 1.31 2.92 13.96
N SER A 60 1.49 4.18 14.36
CA SER A 60 0.76 5.33 13.83
C SER A 60 1.73 6.34 13.21
N GLY A 61 1.21 7.38 12.61
CA GLY A 61 2.05 8.44 12.07
C GLY A 61 1.30 9.45 11.23
N ALA A 62 2.10 10.24 10.52
CA ALA A 62 1.68 11.23 9.55
C ALA A 62 2.82 11.47 8.56
N TRP A 63 2.59 12.31 7.55
CA TRP A 63 3.65 12.76 6.66
C TRP A 63 4.81 13.38 7.46
N ALA A 64 6.05 12.98 7.12
CA ALA A 64 7.30 13.32 7.81
C ALA A 64 7.30 12.96 9.31
N ARG A 65 6.42 12.06 9.74
CA ARG A 65 6.30 11.56 11.10
C ARG A 65 5.76 10.14 11.11
N GLU A 66 6.37 9.26 10.34
CA GLU A 66 5.93 7.88 10.13
C GLU A 66 6.39 6.93 11.23
N MET A 67 5.71 5.78 11.35
CA MET A 67 6.11 4.62 12.15
C MET A 67 6.34 4.91 13.64
N HIS A 68 5.50 5.76 14.25
CA HIS A 68 5.52 5.93 15.70
C HIS A 68 4.99 4.67 16.38
N ARG A 69 5.84 4.04 17.17
CA ARG A 69 5.47 2.89 17.97
C ARG A 69 4.73 3.34 19.22
N GLU A 70 3.52 2.85 19.39
CA GLU A 70 2.68 3.10 20.56
C GLU A 70 2.35 1.80 21.27
N GLN A 71 2.24 1.85 22.60
CA GLN A 71 1.87 0.70 23.42
C GLN A 71 0.67 1.04 24.30
N ILE A 72 -0.34 0.18 24.25
CA ILE A 72 -1.59 0.33 24.98
C ILE A 72 -1.81 -0.92 25.84
N SER A 73 -2.19 -0.71 27.10
CA SER A 73 -2.63 -1.81 27.97
C SER A 73 -4.14 -2.03 27.80
N LEU A 74 -4.51 -3.19 27.30
CA LEU A 74 -5.92 -3.58 27.19
C LEU A 74 -6.39 -4.24 28.51
N ARG A 75 -7.29 -3.55 29.24
CA ARG A 75 -7.88 -4.09 30.46
C ARG A 75 -9.22 -4.78 30.19
N SER A 76 -10.09 -4.12 29.44
CA SER A 76 -11.39 -4.62 28.99
C SER A 76 -11.84 -3.82 27.78
N GLY A 77 -12.84 -4.31 27.05
CA GLY A 77 -13.38 -3.65 25.88
C GLY A 77 -12.58 -3.93 24.63
N LYS A 78 -12.59 -2.99 23.69
CA LYS A 78 -12.11 -3.20 22.33
C LYS A 78 -11.12 -2.11 21.93
N PHE A 79 -9.96 -2.51 21.41
CA PHE A 79 -9.04 -1.66 20.69
C PHE A 79 -9.19 -1.89 19.18
N VAL A 80 -9.16 -0.83 18.40
CA VAL A 80 -9.28 -0.88 16.93
C VAL A 80 -8.10 -0.15 16.30
N ASN A 81 -7.42 -0.81 15.38
CA ASN A 81 -6.42 -0.28 14.46
C ASN A 81 -7.00 -0.35 13.05
N ALA A 82 -7.31 0.79 12.44
CA ALA A 82 -8.00 0.80 11.14
C ALA A 82 -7.64 2.02 10.30
N SER A 83 -7.72 1.89 8.98
CA SER A 83 -7.57 3.00 8.04
C SER A 83 -8.88 3.29 7.32
N TYR A 84 -9.08 4.57 6.95
CA TYR A 84 -10.33 5.10 6.37
C TYR A 84 -10.07 6.02 5.17
N THR A 85 -8.87 6.05 4.64
CA THR A 85 -8.43 7.01 3.61
C THR A 85 -8.25 6.39 2.23
N GLY A 86 -8.82 5.20 2.01
CA GLY A 86 -8.70 4.46 0.75
C GLY A 86 -7.42 3.63 0.64
N THR A 87 -6.50 3.77 1.58
CA THR A 87 -5.23 3.05 1.61
C THR A 87 -4.94 2.50 3.00
N SER A 88 -4.07 1.47 3.09
CA SER A 88 -3.43 1.09 4.34
C SER A 88 -2.37 2.14 4.68
N SER A 89 -2.82 3.20 5.34
CA SER A 89 -2.10 4.45 5.51
C SER A 89 -0.97 4.36 6.54
N ASN A 90 0.06 5.22 6.39
CA ASN A 90 1.06 5.50 7.41
C ASN A 90 0.48 6.09 8.71
N ARG A 91 -0.77 6.57 8.68
CA ARG A 91 -1.50 7.03 9.88
C ARG A 91 -1.85 5.89 10.82
N SER A 92 -2.11 4.70 10.25
CA SER A 92 -2.48 3.49 10.96
C SER A 92 -2.00 2.30 10.13
N ASN A 93 -0.88 1.70 10.52
CA ASN A 93 -0.31 0.59 9.76
C ASN A 93 -1.10 -0.70 10.00
N PRO A 94 -1.27 -1.59 9.00
CA PRO A 94 -1.99 -2.85 9.13
C PRO A 94 -1.13 -3.90 9.87
N PHE A 95 -0.68 -3.54 11.07
CA PHE A 95 0.21 -4.35 11.88
C PHE A 95 0.01 -4.09 13.38
N MET A 96 -0.25 -5.15 14.11
CA MET A 96 -0.31 -5.14 15.57
C MET A 96 0.60 -6.22 16.15
N ILE A 97 1.19 -5.93 17.34
CA ILE A 97 1.89 -6.92 18.14
C ILE A 97 1.15 -7.07 19.48
N LEU A 98 0.81 -8.30 19.81
CA LEU A 98 0.22 -8.67 21.08
C LEU A 98 1.32 -9.23 21.98
N GLY A 99 1.47 -8.70 23.18
CA GLY A 99 2.53 -9.10 24.10
C GLY A 99 2.16 -8.92 25.56
N HIS A 100 3.15 -9.08 26.42
CA HIS A 100 3.03 -8.92 27.87
C HIS A 100 3.79 -7.68 28.34
N LYS A 101 3.55 -7.21 29.56
CA LYS A 101 4.18 -6.00 30.14
C LYS A 101 5.71 -6.03 30.12
N ASN A 102 6.29 -7.20 30.27
CA ASN A 102 7.74 -7.40 30.33
C ASN A 102 8.35 -7.83 28.99
N THR A 103 7.54 -7.90 27.90
CA THR A 103 8.08 -8.17 26.58
C THR A 103 8.93 -7.00 26.10
N CYS A 104 10.15 -7.28 25.68
CA CYS A 104 11.09 -6.30 25.15
C CYS A 104 11.75 -6.80 23.86
N GLU A 105 12.77 -6.14 23.36
CA GLU A 105 13.44 -6.50 22.11
C GLU A 105 14.05 -7.92 22.14
N THR A 106 14.56 -8.35 23.30
CA THR A 106 15.32 -9.61 23.43
C THR A 106 14.64 -10.67 24.27
N PHE A 107 13.54 -10.36 24.92
CA PHE A 107 12.88 -11.25 25.89
C PHE A 107 11.37 -11.13 25.87
N GLY A 108 10.68 -12.20 26.21
CA GLY A 108 9.22 -12.31 26.37
C GLY A 108 8.52 -12.82 25.11
N SER A 109 7.32 -13.36 25.35
CA SER A 109 6.46 -13.86 24.26
C SER A 109 5.66 -12.73 23.62
N CYS A 110 5.52 -12.79 22.30
CA CYS A 110 4.67 -11.90 21.55
C CYS A 110 4.18 -12.55 20.25
N MET A 111 3.04 -12.08 19.75
CA MET A 111 2.47 -12.48 18.48
C MET A 111 2.30 -11.25 17.59
N GLY A 112 2.87 -11.29 16.38
CA GLY A 112 2.65 -10.29 15.35
C GLY A 112 1.47 -10.67 14.46
N CYS A 113 0.63 -9.70 14.18
CA CYS A 113 -0.52 -9.81 13.29
C CYS A 113 -0.39 -8.75 12.21
N ASN A 114 -0.42 -9.12 10.93
CA ASN A 114 -0.29 -8.22 9.79
C ASN A 114 -1.32 -8.57 8.73
N LEU A 115 -1.79 -7.60 7.98
CA LEU A 115 -2.67 -7.82 6.83
C LEU A 115 -1.94 -7.41 5.54
N ILE A 116 -1.87 -8.31 4.56
CA ILE A 116 -1.30 -8.05 3.23
C ILE A 116 -2.38 -7.40 2.36
N TYR A 117 -2.58 -6.11 2.55
CA TYR A 117 -3.61 -5.36 1.84
C TYR A 117 -3.23 -3.88 1.73
N SER A 118 -3.51 -3.27 0.59
CA SER A 118 -3.19 -1.86 0.31
C SER A 118 -4.37 -0.91 0.50
N GLY A 119 -5.59 -1.43 0.66
CA GLY A 119 -6.81 -0.65 0.90
C GLY A 119 -7.09 -0.39 2.38
N ASN A 120 -8.32 0.05 2.69
CA ASN A 120 -8.76 0.27 4.06
C ASN A 120 -8.74 -1.04 4.86
N HIS A 121 -7.89 -1.13 5.86
CA HIS A 121 -7.76 -2.28 6.75
C HIS A 121 -8.51 -2.06 8.07
N TYR A 122 -8.83 -3.16 8.71
CA TYR A 122 -9.43 -3.21 10.04
C TYR A 122 -8.82 -4.37 10.83
N GLU A 123 -8.25 -4.03 11.97
CA GLU A 123 -7.78 -4.99 12.97
C GLU A 123 -8.38 -4.61 14.32
N ALA A 124 -8.85 -5.57 15.08
CA ALA A 124 -9.35 -5.31 16.41
C ALA A 124 -8.98 -6.42 17.38
N LEU A 125 -8.65 -6.02 18.60
CA LEU A 125 -8.52 -6.91 19.74
C LEU A 125 -9.58 -6.55 20.78
N GLU A 126 -10.42 -7.51 21.14
CA GLU A 126 -11.49 -7.35 22.11
C GLU A 126 -11.28 -8.31 23.29
N LYS A 127 -11.35 -7.76 24.50
CA LYS A 127 -11.39 -8.53 25.74
C LYS A 127 -12.80 -8.49 26.31
N ASP A 128 -13.45 -9.64 26.36
CA ASP A 128 -14.81 -9.75 26.87
C ASP A 128 -14.88 -9.65 28.42
N SER A 129 -16.09 -9.68 28.95
CA SER A 129 -16.34 -9.61 30.41
C SER A 129 -15.80 -10.83 31.18
N TYR A 130 -15.50 -11.93 30.50
CA TYR A 130 -14.91 -13.14 31.09
C TYR A 130 -13.38 -13.20 30.92
N GLY A 131 -12.79 -12.15 30.34
CA GLY A 131 -11.34 -12.04 30.10
C GLY A 131 -10.85 -12.76 28.85
N LYS A 132 -11.73 -13.29 27.99
CA LYS A 132 -11.33 -13.93 26.74
C LYS A 132 -10.94 -12.86 25.71
N LEU A 133 -9.89 -13.14 24.97
CA LEU A 133 -9.38 -12.27 23.92
C LEU A 133 -9.79 -12.79 22.53
N ARG A 134 -10.33 -11.89 21.71
CA ARG A 134 -10.61 -12.15 20.30
C ARG A 134 -9.91 -11.13 19.44
N PHE A 135 -9.07 -11.59 18.55
CA PHE A 135 -8.45 -10.81 17.49
C PHE A 135 -9.20 -11.03 16.18
N VAL A 136 -9.40 -9.95 15.42
CA VAL A 136 -9.93 -9.99 14.05
C VAL A 136 -9.12 -9.10 13.14
N SER A 137 -8.96 -9.49 11.87
CA SER A 137 -8.25 -8.71 10.83
C SER A 137 -8.87 -8.92 9.46
N GLY A 138 -8.90 -7.88 8.64
CA GLY A 138 -9.39 -7.93 7.27
C GLY A 138 -9.66 -6.55 6.66
N ILE A 139 -10.45 -6.53 5.59
CA ILE A 139 -10.92 -5.29 4.97
C ILE A 139 -11.82 -4.54 5.96
N ASN A 140 -11.67 -3.21 6.01
CA ASN A 140 -12.49 -2.37 6.89
C ASN A 140 -13.96 -2.44 6.45
N PRO A 141 -14.87 -2.89 7.34
CA PRO A 141 -16.28 -3.00 7.00
C PRO A 141 -17.01 -1.66 6.90
N GLN A 142 -16.40 -0.56 7.34
CA GLN A 142 -17.03 0.75 7.23
C GLN A 142 -17.11 1.18 5.76
N SER A 143 -18.34 1.43 5.31
CA SER A 143 -18.64 1.78 3.91
C SER A 143 -18.22 0.70 2.90
N PHE A 144 -18.03 -0.54 3.35
CA PHE A 144 -17.79 -1.69 2.50
C PHE A 144 -19.14 -2.30 2.09
N SER A 145 -19.31 -2.50 0.79
CA SER A 145 -20.42 -3.23 0.22
C SER A 145 -19.94 -3.90 -1.07
N TRP A 146 -20.15 -5.20 -1.18
CA TRP A 146 -19.76 -5.96 -2.35
C TRP A 146 -20.92 -6.86 -2.80
N GLU A 147 -21.35 -6.69 -4.03
CA GLU A 147 -22.34 -7.56 -4.62
C GLU A 147 -21.68 -8.85 -5.12
N LEU A 148 -22.09 -9.97 -4.55
CA LEU A 148 -21.64 -11.30 -4.94
C LEU A 148 -22.75 -11.97 -5.75
N THR A 149 -22.61 -11.92 -7.07
CA THR A 149 -23.58 -12.53 -8.01
C THR A 149 -23.57 -14.06 -7.92
N PRO A 150 -24.60 -14.75 -8.47
CA PRO A 150 -24.60 -16.21 -8.55
C PRO A 150 -23.32 -16.78 -9.17
N GLU A 151 -22.81 -17.87 -8.60
CA GLU A 151 -21.56 -18.56 -8.96
C GLU A 151 -20.27 -17.72 -8.87
N ALA A 152 -20.36 -16.47 -8.40
CA ALA A 152 -19.18 -15.65 -8.13
C ALA A 152 -18.57 -15.95 -6.75
N TYR A 153 -17.32 -15.52 -6.57
CA TYR A 153 -16.63 -15.63 -5.29
C TYR A 153 -15.97 -14.31 -4.90
N PHE A 154 -15.73 -14.16 -3.61
CA PHE A 154 -14.99 -13.05 -3.01
C PHE A 154 -13.83 -13.59 -2.19
N ASP A 155 -12.61 -13.16 -2.51
CA ASP A 155 -11.39 -13.51 -1.77
C ASP A 155 -11.02 -12.39 -0.79
N THR A 156 -10.76 -12.77 0.46
CA THR A 156 -10.18 -11.83 1.43
C THR A 156 -8.67 -11.74 1.26
N PRO A 157 -8.04 -10.59 1.61
CA PRO A 157 -6.58 -10.51 1.68
C PRO A 157 -6.01 -11.48 2.73
N GLU A 158 -4.72 -11.80 2.61
CA GLU A 158 -4.05 -12.68 3.60
C GLU A 158 -3.75 -11.94 4.90
N ALA A 159 -4.18 -12.50 6.02
CA ALA A 159 -3.69 -12.16 7.35
C ALA A 159 -2.49 -13.03 7.69
N VAL A 160 -1.43 -12.41 8.23
CA VAL A 160 -0.14 -13.03 8.55
C VAL A 160 0.03 -13.05 10.06
N PHE A 161 0.38 -14.21 10.61
CA PHE A 161 0.63 -14.42 12.02
C PHE A 161 2.01 -15.00 12.24
N SER A 162 2.74 -14.46 13.23
CA SER A 162 4.02 -15.01 13.67
C SER A 162 4.12 -14.91 15.18
N PHE A 163 4.67 -15.95 15.82
CA PHE A 163 4.88 -16.00 17.26
C PHE A 163 6.38 -16.02 17.57
N SER A 164 6.78 -15.27 18.59
CA SER A 164 8.14 -15.27 19.10
C SER A 164 8.18 -15.38 20.62
N SER A 165 9.00 -16.28 21.14
CA SER A 165 9.38 -16.34 22.55
C SER A 165 10.65 -15.54 22.86
N LYS A 166 11.25 -14.90 21.84
CA LYS A 166 12.53 -14.16 21.91
C LYS A 166 12.33 -12.66 21.75
N GLY A 167 11.19 -12.15 22.22
CA GLY A 167 10.84 -10.74 22.19
C GLY A 167 10.56 -10.19 20.79
N TYR A 168 10.43 -8.85 20.71
CA TYR A 168 10.11 -8.14 19.46
C TYR A 168 11.19 -8.30 18.39
N GLY A 169 12.46 -8.37 18.76
CA GLY A 169 13.55 -8.59 17.81
C GLY A 169 13.50 -9.98 17.17
N GLY A 170 13.05 -11.01 17.91
CA GLY A 170 12.78 -12.33 17.36
C GLY A 170 11.66 -12.28 16.32
N LEU A 171 10.52 -11.73 16.69
CA LEU A 171 9.37 -11.54 15.82
C LEU A 171 9.72 -10.74 14.55
N SER A 172 10.47 -9.65 14.71
CA SER A 172 10.90 -8.80 13.60
C SER A 172 11.73 -9.59 12.57
N ARG A 173 12.68 -10.40 13.02
CA ARG A 173 13.50 -11.23 12.12
C ARG A 173 12.68 -12.29 11.37
N GLN A 174 11.72 -12.92 12.03
CA GLN A 174 10.80 -13.89 11.41
C GLN A 174 9.99 -13.23 10.29
N LEU A 175 9.36 -12.09 10.57
CA LEU A 175 8.58 -11.35 9.58
C LEU A 175 9.46 -10.78 8.46
N HIS A 176 10.67 -10.29 8.74
CA HIS A 176 11.61 -9.85 7.71
C HIS A 176 12.02 -11.00 6.78
N SER A 177 12.23 -12.21 7.31
CA SER A 177 12.52 -13.39 6.50
C SER A 177 11.32 -13.74 5.62
N PHE A 178 10.12 -13.78 6.18
CA PHE A 178 8.88 -14.03 5.45
C PHE A 178 8.69 -13.02 4.31
N ILE A 179 8.77 -11.72 4.60
CA ILE A 179 8.59 -10.67 3.59
C ILE A 179 9.61 -10.82 2.47
N ARG A 180 10.88 -11.03 2.79
CA ARG A 180 11.96 -11.17 1.81
C ARG A 180 11.78 -12.39 0.93
N GLU A 181 11.42 -13.55 1.52
CA GLU A 181 11.37 -14.81 0.79
C GLU A 181 10.04 -15.06 0.08
N HIS A 182 8.92 -14.49 0.56
CA HIS A 182 7.58 -14.81 0.06
C HIS A 182 6.80 -13.62 -0.50
N ILE A 183 7.09 -12.38 -0.08
CA ILE A 183 6.36 -11.20 -0.54
C ILE A 183 7.14 -10.43 -1.61
N VAL A 184 8.43 -10.15 -1.38
CA VAL A 184 9.27 -9.45 -2.34
C VAL A 184 9.48 -10.30 -3.59
N ARG A 185 9.29 -9.68 -4.77
CA ARG A 185 9.41 -10.35 -6.08
C ARG A 185 10.54 -9.73 -6.91
N GLY A 186 10.89 -10.45 -8.00
CA GLY A 186 11.89 -10.00 -8.98
C GLY A 186 13.30 -9.89 -8.41
N VAL A 187 14.12 -9.08 -9.02
CA VAL A 187 15.55 -8.94 -8.69
C VAL A 187 15.76 -8.46 -7.25
N TRP A 188 14.81 -7.68 -6.72
CA TRP A 188 14.88 -7.07 -5.40
C TRP A 188 14.70 -8.05 -4.24
N LYS A 189 14.34 -9.29 -4.53
CA LYS A 189 14.30 -10.35 -3.53
C LYS A 189 15.70 -10.66 -2.95
N LYS A 190 16.73 -10.60 -3.80
CA LYS A 190 18.10 -10.97 -3.43
C LYS A 190 19.13 -9.85 -3.60
N SER A 191 18.75 -8.71 -4.15
CA SER A 191 19.64 -7.58 -4.37
C SER A 191 19.34 -6.44 -3.38
N PRO A 192 20.37 -5.76 -2.86
CA PRO A 192 20.15 -4.54 -2.08
C PRO A 192 19.51 -3.46 -2.96
N ARG A 193 18.76 -2.57 -2.34
CA ARG A 193 18.25 -1.36 -3.02
C ARG A 193 19.42 -0.42 -3.29
N PRO A 194 19.42 0.25 -4.46
CA PRO A 194 20.46 1.23 -4.78
C PRO A 194 20.39 2.45 -3.85
N VAL A 195 21.53 3.09 -3.63
CA VAL A 195 21.58 4.40 -2.98
C VAL A 195 20.98 5.41 -3.95
N LEU A 196 19.89 6.05 -3.53
CA LEU A 196 19.02 6.87 -4.39
C LEU A 196 19.19 8.36 -4.10
N LEU A 197 19.24 9.17 -5.14
CA LEU A 197 19.07 10.62 -5.10
C LEU A 197 17.82 11.01 -5.89
N ASN A 198 16.88 11.68 -5.24
CA ASN A 198 15.68 12.25 -5.88
C ASN A 198 15.89 13.74 -6.15
N SER A 199 15.37 14.24 -7.27
CA SER A 199 15.54 15.63 -7.69
C SER A 199 14.63 16.63 -6.98
N TRP A 200 13.61 16.18 -6.23
CA TRP A 200 12.55 17.05 -5.71
C TRP A 200 13.08 18.21 -4.86
N GLU A 201 13.78 17.92 -3.78
CA GLU A 201 14.27 18.95 -2.85
C GLU A 201 15.30 19.92 -3.47
N ALA A 202 15.97 19.50 -4.55
CA ALA A 202 16.93 20.34 -5.25
C ALA A 202 16.29 21.24 -6.33
N CYS A 203 15.19 20.82 -6.92
CA CYS A 203 14.66 21.45 -8.13
C CYS A 203 13.18 21.83 -8.05
N TYR A 204 12.37 21.11 -7.26
CA TYR A 204 10.91 21.16 -7.34
C TYR A 204 10.44 21.08 -8.80
N PHE A 205 9.49 21.89 -9.23
CA PHE A 205 9.00 21.95 -10.61
C PHE A 205 9.98 22.61 -11.61
N LYS A 206 11.05 23.26 -11.12
CA LYS A 206 12.02 24.01 -11.96
C LYS A 206 13.14 23.12 -12.47
N ILE A 207 12.77 22.01 -13.09
CA ILE A 207 13.70 21.07 -13.70
C ILE A 207 14.00 21.46 -15.15
N ASP A 208 15.19 21.12 -15.60
CA ASP A 208 15.60 21.05 -17.00
C ASP A 208 16.66 19.95 -17.17
N GLU A 209 16.84 19.45 -18.39
CA GLU A 209 17.75 18.34 -18.69
C GLU A 209 19.16 18.61 -18.17
N ARG A 210 19.68 19.84 -18.34
CA ARG A 210 21.04 20.20 -17.91
C ARG A 210 21.21 20.11 -16.41
N LYS A 211 20.26 20.65 -15.62
CA LYS A 211 20.29 20.60 -14.16
C LYS A 211 20.24 19.16 -13.67
N LEU A 212 19.34 18.35 -14.25
CA LEU A 212 19.19 16.95 -13.85
C LEU A 212 20.47 16.15 -14.09
N VAL A 213 21.13 16.33 -15.25
CA VAL A 213 22.41 15.69 -15.56
C VAL A 213 23.52 16.17 -14.62
N GLN A 214 23.57 17.47 -14.29
CA GLN A 214 24.55 18.02 -13.35
C GLN A 214 24.34 17.45 -11.94
N LEU A 215 23.10 17.36 -11.48
CA LEU A 215 22.75 16.79 -10.17
C LEU A 215 23.08 15.30 -10.11
N ALA A 216 22.75 14.55 -11.15
CA ALA A 216 23.10 13.12 -11.23
C ALA A 216 24.62 12.90 -11.23
N LYS A 217 25.40 13.77 -11.89
CA LYS A 217 26.86 13.71 -11.87
C LYS A 217 27.42 13.98 -10.48
N ALA A 218 26.97 15.04 -9.82
CA ALA A 218 27.39 15.34 -8.45
C ALA A 218 27.01 14.21 -7.48
N GLY A 219 25.81 13.64 -7.66
CA GLY A 219 25.37 12.46 -6.91
C GLY A 219 26.27 11.25 -7.14
N LYS A 220 26.66 10.98 -8.39
CA LYS A 220 27.61 9.90 -8.71
C LYS A 220 28.93 10.05 -7.98
N ASP A 221 29.48 11.27 -7.95
CA ASP A 221 30.74 11.55 -7.26
C ASP A 221 30.61 11.32 -5.74
N ALA A 222 29.40 11.41 -5.19
CA ALA A 222 29.06 11.10 -3.79
C ALA A 222 28.67 9.63 -3.54
N GLY A 223 28.67 8.77 -4.57
CA GLY A 223 28.36 7.34 -4.44
C GLY A 223 26.91 6.95 -4.71
N ILE A 224 26.11 7.82 -5.32
CA ILE A 224 24.73 7.50 -5.72
C ILE A 224 24.71 6.51 -6.88
N GLU A 225 23.80 5.54 -6.80
CA GLU A 225 23.64 4.46 -7.78
C GLU A 225 22.38 4.63 -8.64
N LEU A 226 21.33 5.31 -8.11
CA LEU A 226 20.05 5.57 -8.78
C LEU A 226 19.70 7.06 -8.67
N PHE A 227 19.45 7.71 -9.78
CA PHE A 227 18.91 9.06 -9.83
C PHE A 227 17.44 9.03 -10.25
N VAL A 228 16.56 9.60 -9.44
CA VAL A 228 15.11 9.69 -9.70
C VAL A 228 14.75 11.12 -10.08
N MET A 229 14.21 11.29 -11.28
CA MET A 229 13.54 12.53 -11.68
C MET A 229 12.14 12.55 -11.05
N ASP A 230 11.89 13.53 -10.20
CA ASP A 230 10.60 13.72 -9.51
C ASP A 230 9.62 14.55 -10.36
N ASP A 231 8.56 15.05 -9.74
CA ASP A 231 7.47 15.81 -10.35
C ASP A 231 7.95 17.00 -11.19
N GLY A 232 7.12 17.45 -12.12
CA GLY A 232 7.40 18.60 -12.97
C GLY A 232 7.95 18.28 -14.34
N TRP A 233 8.10 17.00 -14.74
CA TRP A 233 8.72 16.60 -16.02
C TRP A 233 7.73 16.60 -17.20
N PHE A 234 6.43 16.54 -16.95
CA PHE A 234 5.43 16.45 -18.01
C PHE A 234 4.82 17.81 -18.39
N LEU A 235 4.16 17.83 -19.53
CA LEU A 235 3.68 19.06 -20.18
C LEU A 235 2.71 19.83 -19.28
N GLY A 236 2.98 21.13 -19.07
CA GLY A 236 2.13 22.02 -18.27
C GLY A 236 2.34 21.91 -16.74
N ARG A 237 3.11 20.93 -16.26
CA ARG A 237 3.35 20.71 -14.84
C ARG A 237 4.44 21.65 -14.30
N ASN A 238 4.05 22.87 -13.95
CA ASN A 238 4.95 23.90 -13.41
C ASN A 238 4.69 24.22 -11.93
N ASP A 239 3.61 23.69 -11.40
CA ASP A 239 3.17 23.75 -10.00
C ASP A 239 2.25 22.55 -9.70
N ASP A 240 1.69 22.48 -8.50
CA ASP A 240 0.84 21.38 -8.04
C ASP A 240 -0.64 21.50 -8.40
N THR A 241 -1.02 22.50 -9.22
CA THR A 241 -2.42 22.78 -9.57
C THR A 241 -2.84 22.24 -10.94
N SER A 242 -1.91 21.67 -11.73
CA SER A 242 -2.19 21.35 -13.14
C SER A 242 -1.59 20.01 -13.60
N SER A 243 -2.14 19.51 -14.70
CA SER A 243 -1.58 18.50 -15.60
C SER A 243 -1.40 17.07 -15.07
N LEU A 244 -1.79 16.76 -13.83
CA LEU A 244 -1.87 15.35 -13.42
C LEU A 244 -2.89 14.63 -14.30
N GLY A 245 -2.50 13.48 -14.82
CA GLY A 245 -3.22 12.71 -15.84
C GLY A 245 -2.57 12.82 -17.22
N ASP A 246 -1.87 13.92 -17.53
CA ASP A 246 -1.25 14.18 -18.85
C ASP A 246 0.23 13.75 -18.85
N TRP A 247 0.50 12.48 -18.90
CA TRP A 247 1.85 11.91 -18.75
C TRP A 247 2.71 12.03 -20.01
N GLU A 248 2.83 13.23 -20.60
CA GLU A 248 3.67 13.51 -21.76
C GLU A 248 4.86 14.40 -21.37
N PRO A 249 6.12 14.04 -21.73
CA PRO A 249 7.29 14.85 -21.39
C PRO A 249 7.19 16.27 -21.94
N ASP A 250 7.53 17.29 -21.14
CA ASP A 250 7.58 18.68 -21.60
C ASP A 250 8.83 18.89 -22.48
N PRO A 251 8.68 19.17 -23.78
CA PRO A 251 9.81 19.33 -24.68
C PRO A 251 10.68 20.57 -24.37
N LYS A 252 10.19 21.54 -23.62
CA LYS A 252 10.97 22.69 -23.15
C LYS A 252 11.93 22.31 -22.04
N LYS A 253 11.49 21.43 -21.13
CA LYS A 253 12.29 20.94 -20.01
C LYS A 253 13.20 19.79 -20.43
N LEU A 254 12.69 18.90 -21.29
CA LEU A 254 13.33 17.68 -21.78
C LEU A 254 13.30 17.63 -23.32
N PRO A 255 14.18 18.39 -24.03
CA PRO A 255 14.14 18.49 -25.50
C PRO A 255 14.28 17.15 -26.24
N GLY A 256 14.97 16.18 -25.65
CA GLY A 256 15.11 14.82 -26.17
C GLY A 256 14.23 13.80 -25.51
N GLY A 257 13.26 14.24 -24.69
CA GLY A 257 12.37 13.38 -23.89
C GLY A 257 13.10 12.57 -22.82
N ILE A 258 12.36 11.63 -22.22
CA ILE A 258 12.88 10.72 -21.18
C ILE A 258 14.02 9.84 -21.73
N ALA A 259 13.93 9.39 -22.99
CA ALA A 259 14.95 8.56 -23.63
C ALA A 259 16.34 9.23 -23.64
N SER A 260 16.41 10.51 -24.02
CA SER A 260 17.67 11.26 -24.04
C SER A 260 18.25 11.43 -22.64
N LEU A 261 17.42 11.87 -21.71
CA LEU A 261 17.84 12.07 -20.31
C LEU A 261 18.34 10.77 -19.67
N SER A 262 17.55 9.70 -19.74
CA SER A 262 17.91 8.40 -19.16
C SER A 262 19.22 7.85 -19.74
N LYS A 263 19.45 8.02 -21.06
CA LYS A 263 20.71 7.66 -21.72
C LYS A 263 21.89 8.46 -21.19
N LYS A 264 21.74 9.78 -21.00
CA LYS A 264 22.79 10.65 -20.45
C LYS A 264 23.14 10.27 -19.01
N ILE A 265 22.15 10.01 -18.17
CA ILE A 265 22.36 9.59 -16.79
C ILE A 265 23.02 8.21 -16.74
N LYS A 266 22.57 7.27 -17.56
CA LYS A 266 23.20 5.94 -17.67
C LYS A 266 24.65 6.00 -18.11
N ALA A 267 25.00 6.93 -18.99
CA ALA A 267 26.41 7.15 -19.41
C ALA A 267 27.31 7.64 -18.26
N LEU A 268 26.76 8.20 -17.19
CA LEU A 268 27.49 8.51 -15.96
C LEU A 268 27.71 7.27 -15.07
N GLY A 269 27.13 6.11 -15.43
CA GLY A 269 27.15 4.90 -14.59
C GLY A 269 26.14 4.92 -13.43
N VAL A 270 25.07 5.71 -13.57
CA VAL A 270 23.96 5.83 -12.61
C VAL A 270 22.68 5.30 -13.27
N ASP A 271 21.89 4.53 -12.57
CA ASP A 271 20.58 4.11 -13.04
C ASP A 271 19.59 5.29 -13.00
N PHE A 272 18.53 5.22 -13.82
CA PHE A 272 17.53 6.28 -13.91
C PHE A 272 16.16 5.77 -13.47
N GLY A 273 15.51 6.53 -12.59
CA GLY A 273 14.13 6.32 -12.14
C GLY A 273 13.26 7.54 -12.40
N LEU A 274 11.96 7.34 -12.35
CA LEU A 274 10.96 8.35 -12.65
C LEU A 274 9.84 8.32 -11.61
N TRP A 275 9.43 9.49 -11.13
CA TRP A 275 8.25 9.65 -10.30
C TRP A 275 6.99 9.76 -11.18
N VAL A 276 5.94 9.08 -10.75
CA VAL A 276 4.59 9.16 -11.33
C VAL A 276 3.55 9.04 -10.22
N GLU A 277 2.38 9.63 -10.42
CA GLU A 277 1.21 9.61 -9.52
C GLU A 277 -0.05 9.29 -10.36
N PRO A 278 -0.13 8.08 -10.95
CA PRO A 278 -1.10 7.75 -12.00
C PRO A 278 -2.54 7.66 -11.52
N GLU A 279 -2.77 7.58 -10.21
CA GLU A 279 -4.09 7.57 -9.60
C GLU A 279 -4.74 8.94 -9.50
N MET A 280 -3.96 10.02 -9.71
CA MET A 280 -4.43 11.39 -9.53
C MET A 280 -4.67 12.10 -10.86
N ILE A 281 -5.61 13.06 -10.82
CA ILE A 281 -5.96 13.93 -11.93
C ILE A 281 -6.13 15.37 -11.44
N SER A 282 -5.65 16.35 -12.21
CA SER A 282 -5.90 17.77 -11.98
C SER A 282 -7.10 18.23 -12.81
N GLU A 283 -7.96 19.10 -12.27
CA GLU A 283 -9.02 19.74 -13.06
C GLU A 283 -8.46 20.53 -14.24
N ASN A 284 -7.29 21.14 -14.04
CA ASN A 284 -6.52 21.79 -15.11
C ASN A 284 -5.58 20.80 -15.79
N SER A 285 -6.15 19.77 -16.41
CA SER A 285 -5.46 18.81 -17.29
C SER A 285 -6.30 18.55 -18.53
N ARG A 286 -5.67 18.08 -19.60
CA ARG A 286 -6.37 17.66 -20.83
C ARG A 286 -7.27 16.46 -20.53
N LEU A 287 -6.75 15.50 -19.77
CA LEU A 287 -7.51 14.30 -19.39
C LEU A 287 -8.82 14.66 -18.68
N TYR A 288 -8.81 15.60 -17.73
CA TYR A 288 -10.04 16.02 -17.06
C TYR A 288 -11.01 16.75 -17.97
N GLN A 289 -10.51 17.57 -18.92
CA GLN A 289 -11.35 18.24 -19.90
C GLN A 289 -12.05 17.26 -20.85
N GLU A 290 -11.37 16.17 -21.22
CA GLU A 290 -11.91 15.13 -22.09
C GLU A 290 -12.83 14.17 -21.33
N HIS A 291 -12.49 13.85 -20.07
CA HIS A 291 -13.17 12.84 -19.23
C HIS A 291 -13.39 13.33 -17.79
N PRO A 292 -14.22 14.36 -17.56
CA PRO A 292 -14.48 14.85 -16.20
C PRO A 292 -15.20 13.81 -15.32
N ASP A 293 -15.90 12.87 -15.93
CA ASP A 293 -16.60 11.75 -15.31
C ASP A 293 -15.66 10.65 -14.79
N TRP A 294 -14.38 10.68 -15.17
CA TRP A 294 -13.37 9.73 -14.67
C TRP A 294 -12.85 10.12 -13.27
N ALA A 295 -13.05 11.34 -12.84
CA ALA A 295 -12.74 11.75 -11.48
C ALA A 295 -13.80 11.27 -10.49
N MET A 296 -13.34 10.68 -9.39
CA MET A 296 -14.21 10.13 -8.36
C MET A 296 -15.15 11.21 -7.77
N THR A 297 -16.44 10.95 -7.80
CA THR A 297 -17.48 11.87 -7.30
C THR A 297 -18.58 11.11 -6.56
N ILE A 298 -19.21 11.78 -5.59
CA ILE A 298 -20.42 11.30 -4.94
C ILE A 298 -21.54 12.26 -5.32
N PRO A 299 -22.61 11.78 -6.00
CA PRO A 299 -23.73 12.65 -6.41
C PRO A 299 -24.30 13.46 -5.24
N GLY A 300 -24.44 14.77 -5.44
CA GLY A 300 -24.98 15.68 -4.42
C GLY A 300 -24.01 16.10 -3.31
N HIS A 301 -22.75 15.64 -3.36
CA HIS A 301 -21.71 16.05 -2.42
C HIS A 301 -20.60 16.82 -3.13
N PRO A 302 -19.95 17.79 -2.46
CA PRO A 302 -18.75 18.42 -2.99
C PRO A 302 -17.64 17.36 -3.08
N HIS A 303 -16.81 17.44 -4.11
CA HIS A 303 -15.65 16.57 -4.24
C HIS A 303 -14.58 16.88 -3.17
N SER A 304 -13.83 15.86 -2.79
CA SER A 304 -12.70 16.00 -1.87
C SER A 304 -11.40 16.16 -2.66
N GLU A 305 -10.61 17.12 -2.26
CA GLU A 305 -9.30 17.39 -2.84
C GLU A 305 -8.21 17.36 -1.78
N GLY A 306 -7.03 16.84 -2.15
CA GLY A 306 -5.80 16.99 -1.42
C GLY A 306 -4.73 17.56 -2.37
N ARG A 307 -4.03 18.63 -1.99
CA ARG A 307 -3.00 19.25 -2.83
C ARG A 307 -3.48 19.66 -4.24
N ASN A 308 -4.71 20.16 -4.37
CA ASN A 308 -5.31 20.50 -5.66
C ASN A 308 -5.44 19.32 -6.64
N GLN A 309 -5.61 18.12 -6.12
CA GLN A 309 -5.69 16.88 -6.88
C GLN A 309 -6.99 16.15 -6.58
N ARG A 310 -7.52 15.48 -7.60
CA ARG A 310 -8.67 14.58 -7.51
C ARG A 310 -8.23 13.15 -7.78
N LEU A 311 -8.95 12.20 -7.24
CA LEU A 311 -8.71 10.79 -7.45
C LEU A 311 -9.43 10.31 -8.72
N LEU A 312 -8.77 9.55 -9.57
CA LEU A 312 -9.40 8.80 -10.66
C LEU A 312 -10.25 7.65 -10.12
N ASP A 313 -11.38 7.39 -10.73
CA ASP A 313 -12.20 6.20 -10.42
C ASP A 313 -11.58 4.93 -11.00
N LEU A 314 -10.66 4.35 -10.24
CA LEU A 314 -10.00 3.09 -10.63
C LEU A 314 -10.93 1.87 -10.59
N CYS A 315 -12.20 2.00 -10.21
CA CYS A 315 -13.21 0.95 -10.42
C CYS A 315 -13.73 0.93 -11.86
N ASN A 316 -13.57 2.04 -12.61
CA ASN A 316 -13.94 2.10 -14.03
C ASN A 316 -12.90 1.38 -14.91
N PRO A 317 -13.27 0.36 -15.69
CA PRO A 317 -12.34 -0.35 -16.57
C PRO A 317 -11.65 0.52 -17.63
N GLU A 318 -12.31 1.57 -18.13
CA GLU A 318 -11.73 2.50 -19.09
C GLU A 318 -10.62 3.32 -18.47
N VAL A 319 -10.79 3.78 -17.21
CA VAL A 319 -9.75 4.45 -16.43
C VAL A 319 -8.57 3.53 -16.16
N GLN A 320 -8.83 2.26 -15.79
CA GLN A 320 -7.78 1.26 -15.60
C GLN A 320 -6.95 1.09 -16.88
N GLN A 321 -7.62 0.95 -18.04
CA GLN A 321 -6.94 0.76 -19.31
C GLN A 321 -6.12 1.99 -19.70
N TYR A 322 -6.67 3.20 -19.52
CA TYR A 322 -5.93 4.45 -19.75
C TYR A 322 -4.66 4.54 -18.92
N VAL A 323 -4.75 4.25 -17.62
CA VAL A 323 -3.59 4.27 -16.71
C VAL A 323 -2.55 3.25 -17.14
N ILE A 324 -2.95 2.02 -17.48
CA ILE A 324 -2.05 0.96 -17.96
C ILE A 324 -1.32 1.41 -19.24
N ASP A 325 -2.06 1.93 -20.23
CA ASP A 325 -1.50 2.35 -21.51
C ASP A 325 -0.54 3.53 -21.34
N SER A 326 -0.94 4.54 -20.57
CA SER A 326 -0.12 5.73 -20.29
C SER A 326 1.17 5.35 -19.58
N MET A 327 1.10 4.53 -18.52
CA MET A 327 2.29 4.11 -17.78
C MET A 327 3.18 3.18 -18.63
N THR A 328 2.59 2.30 -19.43
CA THR A 328 3.35 1.46 -20.36
C THR A 328 4.13 2.32 -21.36
N LYS A 329 3.50 3.36 -21.95
CA LYS A 329 4.14 4.30 -22.85
C LYS A 329 5.30 5.04 -22.16
N VAL A 330 5.06 5.55 -20.95
CA VAL A 330 6.07 6.28 -20.16
C VAL A 330 7.26 5.37 -19.84
N PHE A 331 7.02 4.21 -19.26
CA PHE A 331 8.11 3.32 -18.83
C PHE A 331 8.87 2.67 -20.00
N SER A 332 8.23 2.56 -21.16
CA SER A 332 8.90 2.09 -22.39
C SER A 332 9.67 3.20 -23.12
N SER A 333 9.52 4.46 -22.72
CA SER A 333 10.11 5.61 -23.41
C SER A 333 11.60 5.83 -23.12
N GLY A 334 12.19 5.10 -22.18
CA GLY A 334 13.59 5.25 -21.81
C GLY A 334 14.12 4.11 -20.96
N ASN A 335 15.39 4.21 -20.56
CA ASN A 335 16.04 3.27 -19.64
C ASN A 335 15.61 3.57 -18.19
N ILE A 336 14.36 3.25 -17.84
CA ILE A 336 13.81 3.41 -16.51
C ILE A 336 13.96 2.07 -15.76
N ARG A 337 14.41 2.12 -14.50
CA ARG A 337 14.64 0.95 -13.67
C ARG A 337 13.56 0.75 -12.62
#